data_892551f432727bd37bf1ccdf8860e4e5
#
_entry.id   892551f432727bd37bf1ccdf8860e4e5
#
_cell.length_a   1.000
_cell.length_b   1.000
_cell.length_c   1.000
_cell.angle_alpha   90.00
_cell.angle_beta   90.00
_cell.angle_gamma   90.00
#
_symmetry.space_group_name_H-M   'P 1'
#
loop_
_entity.id
_entity.type
_entity.pdbx_description
1 polymer ?
#
loop_
_entity_poly.entity_id
_entity_poly.type
_entity_poly.pdbx_seq_one_letter_code
_entity_poly.pdbx_strand_id
1 'polypeptide(L)'
;MVGSAIERKLRQEWFTNFCFRTSAELDLRNQKAVEDFFALEEPEYVFLAAAKVGGILANNTSRADFLYDNLAINTNVIHASYKFWVKKLLFLGSSCIYPKMATQPLREEYLLTWLLEQTNEPYAIAKIAGIKLCESYR
;
A
#
# COMPACT_ATOMS: atom_id res chain seq x y z
N MET A 1 1.34 9.15 -9.75
CA MET A 1 0.96 8.58 -11.06
C MET A 1 -0.21 7.59 -10.95
N VAL A 2 -0.09 6.47 -10.22
CA VAL A 2 -1.17 5.44 -10.14
C VAL A 2 -2.44 6.00 -9.51
N GLY A 3 -2.38 6.64 -8.36
CA GLY A 3 -3.55 7.24 -7.70
C GLY A 3 -4.30 8.20 -8.62
N SER A 4 -3.59 9.11 -9.31
CA SER A 4 -4.23 10.04 -10.25
C SER A 4 -4.85 9.34 -11.48
N ALA A 5 -4.33 8.19 -11.89
CA ALA A 5 -4.93 7.40 -12.96
C ALA A 5 -6.24 6.73 -12.50
N ILE A 6 -6.27 6.20 -11.28
CA ILE A 6 -7.47 5.64 -10.66
C ILE A 6 -8.54 6.73 -10.52
N GLU A 7 -8.17 7.89 -9.98
CA GLU A 7 -9.08 9.03 -9.85
C GLU A 7 -9.71 9.43 -11.19
N ARG A 8 -8.88 9.62 -12.23
CA ARG A 8 -9.40 9.98 -13.57
C ARG A 8 -10.38 8.94 -14.09
N LYS A 9 -10.06 7.64 -13.91
CA LYS A 9 -10.96 6.57 -14.35
C LYS A 9 -12.28 6.60 -13.59
N LEU A 10 -12.24 6.74 -12.28
CA LEU A 10 -13.44 6.81 -11.44
C LEU A 10 -14.32 8.02 -11.83
N ARG A 11 -13.72 9.20 -12.10
CA ARG A 11 -14.46 10.37 -12.58
C ARG A 11 -15.14 10.14 -13.95
N GLN A 12 -14.47 9.40 -14.84
CA GLN A 12 -15.07 8.99 -16.13
C GLN A 12 -16.25 8.03 -15.94
N GLU A 13 -16.25 7.24 -14.86
CA GLU A 13 -17.36 6.35 -14.47
C GLU A 13 -18.40 7.06 -13.57
N TRP A 14 -18.41 8.40 -13.58
CA TRP A 14 -19.38 9.27 -12.91
C TRP A 14 -19.36 9.25 -11.37
N PHE A 15 -18.31 8.72 -10.75
CA PHE A 15 -18.10 8.90 -9.32
C PHE A 15 -17.70 10.35 -9.03
N THR A 16 -18.28 10.95 -8.00
CA THR A 16 -18.06 12.37 -7.65
C THR A 16 -17.62 12.60 -6.21
N ASN A 17 -17.91 11.66 -5.32
CA ASN A 17 -17.56 11.78 -3.90
C ASN A 17 -16.18 11.20 -3.63
N PHE A 18 -15.17 12.07 -3.43
CA PHE A 18 -13.78 11.68 -3.20
C PHE A 18 -13.22 12.38 -1.98
N CYS A 19 -12.49 11.63 -1.16
CA CYS A 19 -11.69 12.14 -0.05
C CYS A 19 -10.20 12.03 -0.40
N PHE A 20 -9.57 13.16 -0.70
CA PHE A 20 -8.14 13.24 -0.96
C PHE A 20 -7.44 14.09 0.10
N ARG A 21 -6.23 13.70 0.46
CA ARG A 21 -5.33 14.50 1.30
C ARG A 21 -3.92 14.40 0.72
N THR A 22 -3.20 15.47 0.80
CA THR A 22 -1.76 15.48 0.52
C THR A 22 -1.00 14.93 1.73
N SER A 23 0.26 14.56 1.54
CA SER A 23 1.13 14.11 2.65
C SER A 23 1.40 15.21 3.69
N ALA A 24 1.19 16.48 3.35
CA ALA A 24 1.30 17.59 4.29
C ALA A 24 0.02 17.73 5.16
N GLU A 25 -1.13 17.32 4.65
CA GLU A 25 -2.42 17.38 5.38
C GLU A 25 -2.67 16.12 6.20
N LEU A 26 -2.19 14.96 5.73
CA LEU A 26 -2.36 13.68 6.41
C LEU A 26 -1.12 12.81 6.24
N ASP A 27 -0.33 12.69 7.30
CA ASP A 27 0.77 11.74 7.36
C ASP A 27 0.22 10.35 7.70
N LEU A 28 0.18 9.46 6.71
CA LEU A 28 -0.33 8.09 6.86
C LEU A 28 0.51 7.21 7.81
N ARG A 29 1.70 7.68 8.23
CA ARG A 29 2.51 7.00 9.25
C ARG A 29 2.01 7.29 10.67
N ASN A 30 1.22 8.34 10.85
CA ASN A 30 0.61 8.68 12.12
C ASN A 30 -0.74 7.95 12.27
N GLN A 31 -0.74 6.88 13.06
CA GLN A 31 -1.92 6.05 13.28
C GLN A 31 -3.14 6.87 13.73
N LYS A 32 -2.94 7.77 14.71
CA LYS A 32 -4.07 8.56 15.23
C LYS A 32 -4.66 9.48 14.17
N ALA A 33 -3.82 10.15 13.39
CA ALA A 33 -4.29 11.02 12.31
C ALA A 33 -5.07 10.24 11.24
N VAL A 34 -4.63 9.02 10.92
CA VAL A 34 -5.35 8.13 10.00
C VAL A 34 -6.69 7.71 10.59
N GLU A 35 -6.74 7.29 11.85
CA GLU A 35 -7.99 6.91 12.51
C GLU A 35 -8.98 8.09 12.61
N ASP A 36 -8.50 9.29 12.97
CA ASP A 36 -9.32 10.50 13.03
C ASP A 36 -9.90 10.85 11.63
N PHE A 37 -9.09 10.69 10.57
CA PHE A 37 -9.54 10.88 9.19
C PHE A 37 -10.62 9.87 8.78
N PHE A 38 -10.44 8.59 9.09
CA PHE A 38 -11.44 7.55 8.77
C PHE A 38 -12.73 7.74 9.57
N ALA A 39 -12.64 8.17 10.83
CA ALA A 39 -13.81 8.47 11.65
C ALA A 39 -14.60 9.68 11.15
N LEU A 40 -13.92 10.67 10.55
CA LEU A 40 -14.55 11.88 10.02
C LEU A 40 -15.17 11.67 8.64
N GLU A 41 -14.44 11.01 7.73
CA GLU A 41 -14.80 10.90 6.31
C GLU A 41 -15.64 9.66 6.01
N GLU A 42 -15.61 8.64 6.89
CA GLU A 42 -16.34 7.37 6.76
C GLU A 42 -16.26 6.75 5.34
N PRO A 43 -15.06 6.53 4.77
CA PRO A 43 -14.93 6.10 3.40
C PRO A 43 -15.50 4.69 3.18
N GLU A 44 -16.38 4.53 2.21
CA GLU A 44 -16.91 3.20 1.84
C GLU A 44 -15.91 2.36 1.04
N TYR A 45 -15.10 3.00 0.22
CA TYR A 45 -14.09 2.36 -0.65
C TYR A 45 -12.76 3.05 -0.50
N VAL A 46 -11.70 2.27 -0.35
CA VAL A 46 -10.33 2.78 -0.19
C VAL A 46 -9.43 2.23 -1.28
N PHE A 47 -8.71 3.11 -1.98
CA PHE A 47 -7.66 2.77 -2.93
C PHE A 47 -6.31 3.22 -2.36
N LEU A 48 -5.59 2.29 -1.73
CA LEU A 48 -4.28 2.60 -1.14
C LEU A 48 -3.19 2.61 -2.22
N ALA A 49 -3.01 3.77 -2.83
CA ALA A 49 -1.97 4.04 -3.83
C ALA A 49 -0.77 4.80 -3.24
N ALA A 50 -0.81 5.13 -1.95
CA ALA A 50 0.29 5.79 -1.26
C ALA A 50 1.37 4.78 -0.86
N ALA A 51 2.62 5.15 -1.08
CA ALA A 51 3.80 4.42 -0.63
C ALA A 51 5.02 5.32 -0.74
N LYS A 52 6.05 5.06 0.08
CA LYS A 52 7.39 5.59 -0.17
C LYS A 52 8.02 4.76 -1.28
N VAL A 53 8.21 5.38 -2.44
CA VAL A 53 8.76 4.73 -3.63
C VAL A 53 10.03 5.42 -4.11
N GLY A 54 10.91 4.67 -4.78
CA GLY A 54 12.15 5.20 -5.34
C GLY A 54 12.83 4.19 -6.25
N GLY A 55 13.85 4.63 -6.97
CA GLY A 55 14.67 3.74 -7.78
C GLY A 55 15.55 2.81 -6.93
N ILE A 56 16.30 1.91 -7.60
CA ILE A 56 17.16 0.91 -6.98
C ILE A 56 18.15 1.55 -6.00
N LEU A 57 18.81 2.64 -6.40
CA LEU A 57 19.78 3.32 -5.54
C LEU A 57 19.14 3.81 -4.23
N ALA A 58 18.00 4.49 -4.29
CA ALA A 58 17.30 4.98 -3.12
C ALA A 58 16.87 3.85 -2.19
N ASN A 59 16.31 2.76 -2.73
CA ASN A 59 15.93 1.58 -1.96
C ASN A 59 17.14 0.95 -1.25
N ASN A 60 18.29 0.88 -1.93
CA ASN A 60 19.48 0.26 -1.38
C ASN A 60 20.21 1.13 -0.34
N THR A 61 20.15 2.47 -0.46
CA THR A 61 20.82 3.39 0.46
C THR A 61 19.97 3.77 1.68
N SER A 62 18.65 3.82 1.56
CA SER A 62 17.73 4.22 2.63
C SER A 62 16.83 3.04 3.07
N ARG A 63 17.41 1.86 3.21
CA ARG A 63 16.69 0.59 3.47
C ARG A 63 15.72 0.67 4.65
N ALA A 64 16.16 1.22 5.78
CA ALA A 64 15.34 1.34 6.98
C ALA A 64 14.12 2.24 6.75
N ASP A 65 14.29 3.38 6.07
CA ASP A 65 13.20 4.31 5.78
C ASP A 65 12.16 3.69 4.84
N PHE A 66 12.62 2.95 3.81
CA PHE A 66 11.70 2.26 2.90
C PHE A 66 10.90 1.18 3.60
N LEU A 67 11.51 0.44 4.51
CA LEU A 67 10.82 -0.56 5.30
C LEU A 67 9.83 0.08 6.28
N TYR A 68 10.33 0.99 7.12
CA TYR A 68 9.55 1.62 8.19
C TYR A 68 8.36 2.42 7.66
N ASP A 69 8.61 3.34 6.73
CA ASP A 69 7.54 4.23 6.21
C ASP A 69 6.44 3.41 5.53
N ASN A 70 6.80 2.42 4.71
CA ASN A 70 5.80 1.60 4.04
C ASN A 70 5.06 0.65 4.98
N LEU A 71 5.73 0.08 6.00
CA LEU A 71 5.05 -0.70 7.03
C LEU A 71 4.05 0.15 7.79
N ALA A 72 4.45 1.34 8.24
CA ALA A 72 3.58 2.25 8.98
C ALA A 72 2.35 2.66 8.13
N ILE A 73 2.55 3.10 6.88
CA ILE A 73 1.46 3.46 5.96
C ILE A 73 0.51 2.28 5.76
N ASN A 74 1.04 1.11 5.42
CA ASN A 74 0.23 -0.07 5.12
C ASN A 74 -0.57 -0.49 6.36
N THR A 75 0.09 -0.62 7.51
CA THR A 75 -0.54 -1.07 8.76
C THR A 75 -1.65 -0.11 9.19
N ASN A 76 -1.39 1.18 9.19
CA ASN A 76 -2.36 2.17 9.64
C ASN A 76 -3.60 2.21 8.74
N VAL A 77 -3.42 2.25 7.41
CA VAL A 77 -4.55 2.35 6.49
C VAL A 77 -5.34 1.05 6.41
N ILE A 78 -4.68 -0.11 6.36
CA ILE A 78 -5.36 -1.40 6.30
C ILE A 78 -6.12 -1.66 7.61
N HIS A 79 -5.49 -1.39 8.78
CA HIS A 79 -6.16 -1.54 10.06
C HIS A 79 -7.34 -0.57 10.23
N ALA A 80 -7.18 0.70 9.85
CA ALA A 80 -8.28 1.66 9.88
C ALA A 80 -9.43 1.24 8.96
N SER A 81 -9.12 0.72 7.77
CA SER A 81 -10.14 0.20 6.84
C SER A 81 -10.98 -0.91 7.47
N TYR A 82 -10.35 -1.82 8.23
CA TYR A 82 -11.07 -2.84 8.99
C TYR A 82 -11.85 -2.24 10.16
N LYS A 83 -11.22 -1.40 10.98
CA LYS A 83 -11.80 -0.79 12.18
C LYS A 83 -13.04 0.06 11.89
N PHE A 84 -13.05 0.76 10.76
CA PHE A 84 -14.12 1.67 10.32
C PHE A 84 -15.05 1.07 9.25
N TRP A 85 -15.05 -0.27 9.10
CA TRP A 85 -16.00 -1.01 8.28
C TRP A 85 -16.00 -0.61 6.80
N VAL A 86 -14.83 -0.29 6.23
CA VAL A 86 -14.69 -0.04 4.79
C VAL A 86 -15.21 -1.24 4.00
N LYS A 87 -16.11 -1.02 3.06
CA LYS A 87 -16.72 -2.08 2.24
C LYS A 87 -15.69 -2.81 1.39
N LYS A 88 -14.72 -2.08 0.84
CA LYS A 88 -13.66 -2.67 0.03
C LYS A 88 -12.40 -1.81 0.05
N LEU A 89 -11.27 -2.44 0.34
CA LEU A 89 -9.94 -1.88 0.21
C LEU A 89 -9.24 -2.48 -1.01
N LEU A 90 -8.72 -1.64 -1.91
CA LEU A 90 -7.75 -2.03 -2.92
C LEU A 90 -6.34 -1.65 -2.44
N PHE A 91 -5.56 -2.65 -2.06
CA PHE A 91 -4.14 -2.50 -1.72
C PHE A 91 -3.27 -2.82 -2.93
N LEU A 92 -2.45 -1.87 -3.38
CA LEU A 92 -1.57 -2.07 -4.52
C LEU A 92 -0.32 -2.81 -4.10
N GLY A 93 -0.14 -4.02 -4.61
CA GLY A 93 1.08 -4.81 -4.48
C GLY A 93 2.23 -4.28 -5.35
N SER A 94 3.18 -5.14 -5.64
CA SER A 94 4.31 -4.85 -6.52
C SER A 94 4.89 -6.16 -7.05
N SER A 95 5.45 -6.18 -8.25
CA SER A 95 6.12 -7.36 -8.79
C SER A 95 7.38 -7.75 -8.00
N CYS A 96 7.99 -6.82 -7.24
CA CYS A 96 9.17 -7.11 -6.42
C CYS A 96 8.90 -8.03 -5.22
N ILE A 97 7.62 -8.34 -4.92
CA ILE A 97 7.26 -9.28 -3.85
C ILE A 97 7.58 -10.74 -4.20
N TYR A 98 7.80 -11.01 -5.50
CA TYR A 98 8.14 -12.35 -5.96
C TYR A 98 9.64 -12.62 -5.86
N PRO A 99 10.03 -13.89 -5.73
CA PRO A 99 11.44 -14.28 -5.70
C PRO A 99 12.22 -13.74 -6.90
N LYS A 100 13.48 -13.34 -6.67
CA LYS A 100 14.37 -12.83 -7.72
C LYS A 100 14.47 -13.77 -8.93
N MET A 101 14.51 -15.08 -8.68
CA MET A 101 14.71 -16.13 -9.69
C MET A 101 13.40 -16.86 -10.03
N ALA A 102 12.24 -16.24 -9.76
CA ALA A 102 10.96 -16.87 -10.09
C ALA A 102 10.80 -17.09 -11.59
N THR A 103 10.24 -18.22 -11.95
CA THR A 103 9.93 -18.58 -13.35
C THR A 103 8.90 -17.61 -13.95
N GLN A 104 9.07 -17.26 -15.21
CA GLN A 104 8.12 -16.44 -15.96
C GLN A 104 7.12 -17.32 -16.74
N PRO A 105 5.84 -16.92 -16.85
CA PRO A 105 5.23 -15.75 -16.19
C PRO A 105 5.10 -15.94 -14.67
N LEU A 106 5.17 -14.83 -13.91
CA LEU A 106 5.00 -14.84 -12.46
C LEU A 106 3.60 -15.33 -12.07
N ARG A 107 3.52 -16.13 -10.99
CA ARG A 107 2.27 -16.64 -10.42
C ARG A 107 2.16 -16.28 -8.94
N GLU A 108 0.93 -16.08 -8.44
CA GLU A 108 0.69 -15.69 -7.05
C GLU A 108 1.25 -16.71 -6.05
N GLU A 109 1.25 -17.99 -6.38
CA GLU A 109 1.80 -19.08 -5.57
C GLU A 109 3.31 -19.01 -5.33
N TYR A 110 4.04 -18.17 -6.08
CA TYR A 110 5.47 -17.97 -5.88
C TYR A 110 5.80 -17.02 -4.72
N LEU A 111 4.77 -16.39 -4.13
CA LEU A 111 4.97 -15.50 -2.98
C LEU A 111 5.62 -16.27 -1.81
N LEU A 112 6.73 -15.73 -1.29
CA LEU A 112 7.48 -16.30 -0.13
C LEU A 112 8.11 -17.68 -0.38
N THR A 113 8.28 -18.12 -1.63
CA THR A 113 8.88 -19.42 -1.91
C THR A 113 10.41 -19.40 -1.97
N TRP A 114 11.04 -18.24 -2.16
CA TRP A 114 12.48 -18.08 -2.28
C TRP A 114 12.93 -16.66 -1.95
N LEU A 115 14.24 -16.37 -2.11
CA LEU A 115 14.86 -15.09 -1.80
C LEU A 115 14.40 -13.96 -2.72
N LEU A 116 14.13 -12.81 -2.12
CA LEU A 116 13.79 -11.57 -2.82
C LEU A 116 15.04 -10.90 -3.45
N GLU A 117 14.82 -9.94 -4.34
CA GLU A 117 15.90 -9.07 -4.83
C GLU A 117 16.42 -8.17 -3.70
N GLN A 118 17.68 -8.32 -3.32
CA GLN A 118 18.27 -7.68 -2.13
C GLN A 118 18.21 -6.14 -2.16
N THR A 119 18.32 -5.54 -3.35
CA THR A 119 18.37 -4.08 -3.47
C THR A 119 17.04 -3.39 -3.13
N ASN A 120 15.92 -4.07 -3.27
CA ASN A 120 14.59 -3.55 -2.94
C ASN A 120 13.83 -4.42 -1.91
N GLU A 121 14.50 -5.37 -1.29
CA GLU A 121 13.93 -6.29 -0.30
C GLU A 121 13.12 -5.58 0.81
N PRO A 122 13.59 -4.47 1.43
CA PRO A 122 12.83 -3.78 2.46
C PRO A 122 11.45 -3.30 2.00
N TYR A 123 11.38 -2.76 0.79
CA TYR A 123 10.11 -2.35 0.18
C TYR A 123 9.22 -3.57 -0.12
N ALA A 124 9.81 -4.64 -0.67
CA ALA A 124 9.10 -5.88 -0.97
C ALA A 124 8.50 -6.52 0.29
N ILE A 125 9.28 -6.58 1.39
CA ILE A 125 8.81 -7.09 2.69
C ILE A 125 7.63 -6.27 3.21
N ALA A 126 7.70 -4.94 3.13
CA ALA A 126 6.58 -4.08 3.54
C ALA A 126 5.30 -4.34 2.71
N LYS A 127 5.45 -4.59 1.41
CA LYS A 127 4.31 -4.94 0.55
C LYS A 127 3.75 -6.34 0.86
N ILE A 128 4.61 -7.32 1.11
CA ILE A 128 4.19 -8.67 1.53
C ILE A 128 3.44 -8.59 2.87
N ALA A 129 3.96 -7.83 3.84
CA ALA A 129 3.29 -7.64 5.13
C ALA A 129 1.89 -7.04 4.97
N GLY A 130 1.72 -6.04 4.09
CA GLY A 130 0.42 -5.47 3.78
C GLY A 130 -0.55 -6.48 3.17
N ILE A 131 -0.09 -7.33 2.23
CA ILE A 131 -0.90 -8.41 1.64
C ILE A 131 -1.35 -9.37 2.75
N LYS A 132 -0.42 -9.83 3.60
CA LYS A 132 -0.74 -10.77 4.70
C LYS A 132 -1.67 -10.15 5.74
N LEU A 133 -1.56 -8.86 5.98
CA LEU A 133 -2.49 -8.14 6.86
C LEU A 133 -3.90 -8.08 6.25
N CYS A 134 -4.03 -7.81 4.95
CA CYS A 134 -5.32 -7.86 4.25
C CYS A 134 -5.94 -9.27 4.29
N GLU A 135 -5.14 -10.32 4.07
CA GLU A 135 -5.58 -11.71 4.17
C GLU A 135 -6.07 -12.07 5.59
N SER A 136 -5.41 -11.52 6.62
CA SER A 136 -5.74 -11.78 8.02
C SER A 136 -7.04 -11.10 8.49
N TYR A 137 -7.45 -10.02 7.81
CA TYR A 137 -8.72 -9.33 8.08
C TYR A 137 -9.89 -9.83 7.21
N ARG A 138 -9.65 -10.75 6.31
CA ARG A 138 -10.65 -11.33 5.41
C ARG A 138 -11.37 -12.51 6.07
#